data_b1244f25b86803f7d1ce5d6bd3ed4753
#
_entry.id   b1244f25b86803f7d1ce5d6bd3ed4753
#
_cell.length_a   1.000
_cell.length_b   1.000
_cell.length_c   1.000
_cell.angle_alpha   90.00
_cell.angle_beta   90.00
_cell.angle_gamma   90.00
#
_symmetry.space_group_name_H-M   'P 1'
#
loop_
_entity.id
_entity.type
_entity.pdbx_description
1 polymer ?
#
loop_
_entity_poly.entity_id
_entity_poly.type
_entity_poly.pdbx_seq_one_letter_code
_entity_poly.pdbx_strand_id
1 'polypeptide(L)'
;MKKRLISLILAAIVLLSCAFAEETSNVPLMAYYECFAVPLGTGAIFEIPNEWGYQTMEDTDVPPTTSLLTDQNQMVMAMKLPADWEATDASDALGIQSFIVEGTALMLGLTTPQSTRLQEMTINDMPAVLVSMNGQGFDILWIGDSGDLYFFLFPNDDDALVQQMIAVAQSLCVFHRKGEQVNPASDFDCTAENGEVTITDYTGTREHVLIPPEIDGQPVTALADKAFYEKHVTTVVVPDSVTEIGNLCFSGDNYLVSLTLPDELAELPPASLESCFRLMDFDLPQGLKKISGSALQYNYY
;
A
#
# COMPACT_ATOMS: atom_id res chain seq x y z
N MET A 1 -15.85 -20.66 10.34
CA MET A 1 -14.95 -19.74 9.63
C MET A 1 -15.22 -19.68 8.14
N LYS A 2 -15.14 -20.77 7.35
CA LYS A 2 -15.50 -20.79 5.91
C LYS A 2 -16.87 -20.13 5.61
N LYS A 3 -17.87 -20.25 6.50
CA LYS A 3 -19.19 -19.60 6.33
C LYS A 3 -19.19 -18.07 6.49
N ARG A 4 -18.24 -17.50 7.25
CA ARG A 4 -18.10 -16.03 7.40
C ARG A 4 -17.45 -15.42 6.17
N LEU A 5 -16.46 -16.09 5.57
CA LEU A 5 -15.86 -15.69 4.29
C LEU A 5 -16.91 -15.62 3.18
N ILE A 6 -17.73 -16.67 3.06
CA ILE A 6 -18.84 -16.74 2.08
C ILE A 6 -19.82 -15.60 2.30
N SER A 7 -20.19 -15.33 3.56
CA SER A 7 -21.10 -14.25 3.91
C SER A 7 -20.52 -12.86 3.57
N LEU A 8 -19.21 -12.67 3.75
CA LEU A 8 -18.53 -11.41 3.49
C LEU A 8 -18.36 -11.13 2.00
N ILE A 9 -18.00 -12.14 1.21
CA ILE A 9 -17.86 -11.97 -0.25
C ILE A 9 -19.24 -11.91 -0.92
N LEU A 10 -20.26 -12.65 -0.43
CA LEU A 10 -21.65 -12.44 -0.83
C LEU A 10 -22.17 -11.06 -0.45
N ALA A 11 -21.84 -10.55 0.73
CA ALA A 11 -22.16 -9.18 1.11
C ALA A 11 -21.44 -8.17 0.20
N ALA A 12 -20.18 -8.42 -0.15
CA ALA A 12 -19.43 -7.60 -1.11
C ALA A 12 -20.06 -7.63 -2.50
N ILE A 13 -20.49 -8.80 -3.00
CA ILE A 13 -21.18 -8.92 -4.31
C ILE A 13 -22.56 -8.27 -4.26
N VAL A 14 -23.30 -8.35 -3.15
CA VAL A 14 -24.60 -7.69 -2.97
C VAL A 14 -24.43 -6.18 -2.79
N LEU A 15 -23.39 -5.72 -2.11
CA LEU A 15 -23.05 -4.29 -2.00
C LEU A 15 -22.62 -3.72 -3.35
N LEU A 16 -21.98 -4.50 -4.23
CA LEU A 16 -21.71 -4.15 -5.62
C LEU A 16 -22.98 -3.73 -6.38
N SER A 17 -24.14 -4.29 -6.05
CA SER A 17 -25.42 -3.94 -6.69
C SER A 17 -26.15 -2.76 -6.07
N CYS A 18 -25.76 -2.31 -4.87
CA CYS A 18 -26.50 -1.30 -4.09
C CYS A 18 -25.71 0.00 -3.82
N ALA A 19 -24.39 0.03 -3.96
CA ALA A 19 -23.55 1.09 -3.39
C ALA A 19 -23.38 2.38 -4.23
N PHE A 20 -23.88 2.45 -5.46
CA PHE A 20 -23.75 3.65 -6.30
C PHE A 20 -24.99 4.55 -6.35
N ALA A 21 -25.86 4.51 -5.34
CA ALA A 21 -27.02 5.42 -5.27
C ALA A 21 -26.77 6.73 -4.48
N GLU A 22 -25.61 6.88 -3.82
CA GLU A 22 -25.28 8.10 -3.07
C GLU A 22 -23.93 8.67 -3.50
N GLU A 23 -23.94 9.99 -3.70
CA GLU A 23 -22.92 10.91 -4.19
C GLU A 23 -21.44 10.48 -3.90
N THR A 24 -20.72 10.15 -4.96
CA THR A 24 -19.26 10.12 -4.95
C THR A 24 -18.75 11.54 -4.64
N SER A 25 -18.19 11.73 -3.48
CA SER A 25 -17.41 12.93 -3.21
C SER A 25 -16.10 12.84 -3.98
N ASN A 26 -16.14 13.17 -5.27
CA ASN A 26 -14.95 13.41 -6.07
C ASN A 26 -14.25 14.66 -5.50
N VAL A 27 -13.25 14.47 -4.66
CA VAL A 27 -12.23 15.49 -4.44
C VAL A 27 -11.22 15.30 -5.57
N PRO A 28 -11.14 16.22 -6.55
CA PRO A 28 -10.11 16.13 -7.58
C PRO A 28 -8.78 16.44 -6.91
N LEU A 29 -7.99 15.41 -6.59
CA LEU A 29 -6.58 15.59 -6.35
C LEU A 29 -5.96 16.08 -7.66
N MET A 30 -5.21 17.18 -7.58
CA MET A 30 -4.70 17.97 -8.70
C MET A 30 -4.16 17.12 -9.86
N ALA A 31 -4.57 17.50 -11.06
CA ALA A 31 -4.26 16.91 -12.36
C ALA A 31 -2.77 17.03 -12.81
N TYR A 32 -1.84 16.74 -11.92
CA TYR A 32 -0.41 16.69 -12.26
C TYR A 32 0.08 15.27 -12.57
N TYR A 33 -0.71 14.24 -12.26
CA TYR A 33 -0.34 12.85 -12.46
C TYR A 33 -1.42 12.12 -13.25
N GLU A 34 -1.00 11.16 -14.08
CA GLU A 34 -1.91 10.29 -14.83
C GLU A 34 -2.65 9.27 -13.95
N CYS A 35 -2.23 9.14 -12.70
CA CYS A 35 -2.77 8.21 -11.69
C CYS A 35 -2.87 8.88 -10.32
N PHE A 36 -3.76 8.38 -9.46
CA PHE A 36 -3.79 8.75 -8.05
C PHE A 36 -3.80 7.52 -7.14
N ALA A 37 -3.22 7.67 -5.95
CA ALA A 37 -3.11 6.59 -4.98
C ALA A 37 -4.41 6.41 -4.19
N VAL A 38 -4.76 5.14 -3.94
CA VAL A 38 -6.00 4.74 -3.26
C VAL A 38 -5.62 3.83 -2.10
N PRO A 39 -6.12 4.07 -0.88
CA PRO A 39 -5.86 3.22 0.25
C PRO A 39 -6.56 1.86 0.13
N LEU A 40 -5.89 0.80 0.60
CA LEU A 40 -6.43 -0.55 0.73
C LEU A 40 -6.28 -1.02 2.18
N GLY A 41 -7.13 -0.50 3.02
CA GLY A 41 -7.03 -0.64 4.47
C GLY A 41 -5.78 0.05 5.03
N THR A 42 -5.43 -0.26 6.26
CA THR A 42 -4.19 0.23 6.88
C THR A 42 -2.98 -0.51 6.30
N GLY A 43 -1.94 0.23 5.97
CA GLY A 43 -0.64 -0.31 5.57
C GLY A 43 -0.54 -0.80 4.12
N ALA A 44 -1.47 -0.46 3.23
CA ALA A 44 -1.36 -0.72 1.80
C ALA A 44 -2.06 0.36 0.98
N ILE A 45 -1.48 0.68 -0.18
CA ILE A 45 -2.08 1.53 -1.21
C ILE A 45 -1.84 0.94 -2.60
N PHE A 46 -2.59 1.38 -3.57
CA PHE A 46 -2.36 1.13 -5.00
C PHE A 46 -2.78 2.34 -5.82
N GLU A 47 -2.36 2.39 -7.08
CA GLU A 47 -2.67 3.51 -7.98
C GLU A 47 -3.75 3.13 -8.97
N ILE A 48 -4.62 4.08 -9.28
CA ILE A 48 -5.64 3.94 -10.33
C ILE A 48 -5.54 5.11 -11.31
N PRO A 49 -5.96 4.92 -12.58
CA PRO A 49 -6.07 6.02 -13.55
C PRO A 49 -6.95 7.17 -13.03
N ASN A 50 -6.64 8.40 -13.40
CA ASN A 50 -7.37 9.60 -12.95
C ASN A 50 -8.84 9.63 -13.39
N GLU A 51 -9.19 8.90 -14.44
CA GLU A 51 -10.55 8.79 -14.96
C GLU A 51 -11.43 7.85 -14.15
N TRP A 52 -10.82 7.07 -13.24
CA TRP A 52 -11.54 6.12 -12.39
C TRP A 52 -12.03 6.79 -11.11
N GLY A 53 -13.23 6.40 -10.67
CA GLY A 53 -13.72 6.74 -9.34
C GLY A 53 -13.40 5.66 -8.32
N TYR A 54 -13.33 6.03 -7.03
CA TYR A 54 -13.19 5.04 -5.95
C TYR A 54 -14.02 5.43 -4.73
N GLN A 55 -14.36 4.41 -3.94
CA GLN A 55 -14.99 4.53 -2.63
C GLN A 55 -14.41 3.47 -1.69
N THR A 56 -13.89 3.91 -0.55
CA THR A 56 -13.42 3.01 0.50
C THR A 56 -14.55 2.75 1.49
N MET A 57 -14.63 1.51 1.98
CA MET A 57 -15.51 1.12 3.07
C MET A 57 -14.67 0.58 4.22
N GLU A 58 -14.76 1.24 5.35
CA GLU A 58 -14.15 0.81 6.60
C GLU A 58 -15.28 0.49 7.59
N ASP A 59 -15.53 -0.79 7.80
CA ASP A 59 -16.47 -1.28 8.80
C ASP A 59 -15.72 -2.26 9.71
N THR A 60 -16.03 -2.24 11.00
CA THR A 60 -15.38 -3.11 12.00
C THR A 60 -15.64 -4.60 11.79
N ASP A 61 -16.71 -4.93 11.07
CA ASP A 61 -17.13 -6.31 10.82
C ASP A 61 -16.77 -6.84 9.43
N VAL A 62 -16.21 -6.01 8.54
CA VAL A 62 -15.87 -6.34 7.16
C VAL A 62 -14.41 -5.98 6.88
N PRO A 63 -13.64 -6.82 6.16
CA PRO A 63 -12.30 -6.43 5.74
C PRO A 63 -12.29 -5.10 4.98
N PRO A 64 -11.26 -4.27 5.13
CA PRO A 64 -11.13 -3.04 4.36
C PRO A 64 -11.31 -3.30 2.87
N THR A 65 -12.27 -2.63 2.28
CA THR A 65 -12.69 -2.84 0.89
C THR A 65 -12.71 -1.51 0.15
N THR A 66 -12.13 -1.49 -1.03
CA THR A 66 -12.18 -0.35 -1.95
C THR A 66 -12.90 -0.76 -3.22
N SER A 67 -13.99 -0.08 -3.51
CA SER A 67 -14.73 -0.22 -4.78
C SER A 67 -14.22 0.81 -5.76
N LEU A 68 -13.95 0.39 -7.00
CA LEU A 68 -13.50 1.22 -8.09
C LEU A 68 -14.55 1.25 -9.20
N LEU A 69 -14.68 2.37 -9.87
CA LEU A 69 -15.50 2.53 -11.06
C LEU A 69 -14.61 2.99 -12.21
N THR A 70 -14.45 2.17 -13.23
CA THR A 70 -13.67 2.50 -14.42
C THR A 70 -14.35 3.59 -15.26
N ASP A 71 -13.61 4.19 -16.19
CA ASP A 71 -14.14 5.13 -17.20
C ASP A 71 -15.26 4.53 -18.06
N GLN A 72 -15.32 3.18 -18.18
CA GLN A 72 -16.37 2.45 -18.88
C GLN A 72 -17.53 2.02 -17.98
N ASN A 73 -17.63 2.56 -16.75
CA ASN A 73 -18.60 2.18 -15.74
C ASN A 73 -18.56 0.70 -15.32
N GLN A 74 -17.41 0.05 -15.46
CA GLN A 74 -17.21 -1.29 -14.94
C GLN A 74 -16.80 -1.21 -13.47
N MET A 75 -17.36 -2.09 -12.65
CA MET A 75 -17.10 -2.11 -11.23
C MET A 75 -15.97 -3.09 -10.91
N VAL A 76 -15.01 -2.64 -10.14
CA VAL A 76 -13.88 -3.41 -9.63
C VAL A 76 -13.88 -3.32 -8.11
N MET A 77 -13.46 -4.37 -7.44
CA MET A 77 -13.30 -4.38 -5.99
C MET A 77 -11.89 -4.79 -5.62
N ALA A 78 -11.26 -4.03 -4.73
CA ALA A 78 -10.02 -4.39 -4.07
C ALA A 78 -10.28 -4.63 -2.58
N MET A 79 -9.65 -5.66 -1.99
CA MET A 79 -9.81 -5.99 -0.58
C MET A 79 -8.51 -6.48 0.02
N LYS A 80 -8.26 -6.09 1.28
CA LYS A 80 -7.19 -6.63 2.11
C LYS A 80 -7.78 -7.59 3.13
N LEU A 81 -7.29 -8.83 3.16
CA LEU A 81 -7.64 -9.82 4.18
C LEU A 81 -6.53 -9.86 5.24
N PRO A 82 -6.88 -9.72 6.53
CA PRO A 82 -5.87 -9.71 7.59
C PRO A 82 -5.25 -11.09 7.83
N ALA A 83 -4.03 -11.09 8.36
CA ALA A 83 -3.19 -12.27 8.59
C ALA A 83 -3.77 -13.33 9.55
N ASP A 84 -4.70 -12.97 10.43
CA ASP A 84 -5.38 -13.88 11.38
C ASP A 84 -6.48 -14.73 10.73
N TRP A 85 -6.70 -14.51 9.45
CA TRP A 85 -7.48 -15.39 8.61
C TRP A 85 -6.66 -16.65 8.31
N GLU A 86 -6.52 -17.59 9.23
CA GLU A 86 -5.92 -18.94 9.10
C GLU A 86 -5.66 -19.40 7.63
N ALA A 87 -5.18 -18.47 6.81
CA ALA A 87 -4.66 -18.74 5.50
C ALA A 87 -3.35 -19.48 5.74
N THR A 88 -3.30 -20.71 5.34
CA THR A 88 -2.09 -21.42 5.07
C THR A 88 -1.11 -20.47 4.39
N ASP A 89 0.10 -20.52 4.83
CA ASP A 89 1.26 -19.78 4.39
C ASP A 89 1.08 -19.10 3.01
N ALA A 90 0.60 -17.84 3.03
CA ALA A 90 0.34 -17.09 1.81
C ALA A 90 1.64 -16.69 1.08
N SER A 91 2.79 -17.07 1.62
CA SER A 91 4.10 -16.93 1.00
C SER A 91 4.35 -17.94 -0.14
N ASP A 92 3.42 -18.86 -0.35
CA ASP A 92 3.52 -19.95 -1.33
C ASP A 92 2.37 -19.82 -2.34
N ALA A 93 2.69 -19.70 -3.62
CA ALA A 93 1.71 -19.66 -4.71
C ALA A 93 0.78 -20.89 -4.72
N LEU A 94 1.26 -22.05 -4.28
CA LEU A 94 0.48 -23.27 -4.08
C LEU A 94 -0.54 -23.15 -2.94
N GLY A 95 -0.16 -22.48 -1.84
CA GLY A 95 -1.05 -22.21 -0.72
C GLY A 95 -2.17 -21.26 -1.14
N ILE A 96 -1.84 -20.21 -1.90
CA ILE A 96 -2.81 -19.28 -2.50
C ILE A 96 -3.74 -20.02 -3.45
N GLN A 97 -3.23 -20.86 -4.35
CA GLN A 97 -4.04 -21.67 -5.27
C GLN A 97 -5.04 -22.55 -4.55
N SER A 98 -4.60 -23.30 -3.55
CA SER A 98 -5.48 -24.20 -2.78
C SER A 98 -6.59 -23.42 -2.09
N PHE A 99 -6.26 -22.30 -1.45
CA PHE A 99 -7.20 -21.42 -0.79
C PHE A 99 -8.22 -20.81 -1.77
N ILE A 100 -7.76 -20.33 -2.94
CA ILE A 100 -8.59 -19.73 -3.97
C ILE A 100 -9.56 -20.75 -4.57
N VAL A 101 -9.03 -21.89 -5.00
CA VAL A 101 -9.87 -22.94 -5.65
C VAL A 101 -10.92 -23.45 -4.70
N GLU A 102 -10.58 -23.77 -3.45
CA GLU A 102 -11.55 -24.22 -2.46
C GLU A 102 -12.49 -23.10 -2.01
N GLY A 103 -11.99 -21.89 -1.79
CA GLY A 103 -12.75 -20.74 -1.35
C GLY A 103 -13.73 -20.27 -2.42
N THR A 104 -13.28 -20.12 -3.65
CA THR A 104 -14.10 -19.64 -4.77
C THR A 104 -15.15 -20.67 -5.16
N ALA A 105 -14.81 -21.95 -5.22
CA ALA A 105 -15.77 -23.01 -5.48
C ALA A 105 -16.87 -23.07 -4.41
N LEU A 106 -16.50 -22.88 -3.14
CA LEU A 106 -17.46 -22.85 -2.03
C LEU A 106 -18.36 -21.61 -2.07
N MET A 107 -17.84 -20.45 -2.49
CA MET A 107 -18.59 -19.20 -2.64
C MET A 107 -19.67 -19.26 -3.71
N LEU A 108 -19.32 -19.85 -4.83
CA LEU A 108 -20.22 -19.91 -6.00
C LEU A 108 -21.15 -21.11 -5.96
N GLY A 109 -21.11 -21.94 -4.91
CA GLY A 109 -21.88 -23.17 -4.83
C GLY A 109 -21.49 -24.21 -5.91
N LEU A 110 -20.28 -24.08 -6.46
CA LEU A 110 -19.77 -24.97 -7.50
C LEU A 110 -19.24 -26.26 -6.85
N THR A 111 -19.67 -27.37 -7.37
CA THR A 111 -19.27 -28.70 -6.86
C THR A 111 -17.92 -29.20 -7.42
N THR A 112 -17.39 -28.54 -8.46
CA THR A 112 -16.07 -28.83 -9.03
C THR A 112 -15.53 -27.63 -9.82
N PRO A 113 -14.24 -27.26 -9.67
CA PRO A 113 -13.63 -26.17 -10.43
C PRO A 113 -13.20 -26.62 -11.84
N GLN A 114 -14.07 -27.19 -12.64
CA GLN A 114 -13.72 -27.72 -13.98
C GLN A 114 -13.46 -26.65 -15.04
N SER A 115 -13.60 -25.37 -14.73
CA SER A 115 -13.45 -24.28 -15.70
C SER A 115 -12.62 -23.09 -15.21
N THR A 116 -11.80 -23.28 -14.20
CA THR A 116 -10.88 -22.22 -13.75
C THR A 116 -9.55 -22.30 -14.48
N ARG A 117 -9.10 -21.19 -15.04
CA ARG A 117 -7.74 -21.03 -15.53
C ARG A 117 -6.95 -20.29 -14.45
N LEU A 118 -5.81 -20.86 -14.05
CA LEU A 118 -4.90 -20.27 -13.09
C LEU A 118 -3.66 -19.79 -13.83
N GLN A 119 -3.24 -18.56 -13.58
CA GLN A 119 -2.00 -18.02 -14.09
C GLN A 119 -1.19 -17.49 -12.89
N GLU A 120 -0.08 -18.14 -12.60
CA GLU A 120 0.88 -17.70 -11.58
C GLU A 120 1.71 -16.54 -12.12
N MET A 121 1.98 -15.57 -11.26
CA MET A 121 2.82 -14.41 -11.56
C MET A 121 3.45 -13.87 -10.28
N THR A 122 4.27 -12.85 -10.42
CA THR A 122 4.85 -12.11 -9.29
C THR A 122 4.47 -10.64 -9.42
N ILE A 123 3.97 -10.05 -8.35
CA ILE A 123 3.65 -8.63 -8.24
C ILE A 123 4.53 -8.04 -7.13
N ASN A 124 5.49 -7.18 -7.46
CA ASN A 124 6.40 -6.54 -6.49
C ASN A 124 7.05 -7.55 -5.54
N ASP A 125 7.63 -8.62 -6.08
CA ASP A 125 8.24 -9.74 -5.35
C ASP A 125 7.26 -10.55 -4.48
N MET A 126 5.97 -10.28 -4.56
CA MET A 126 4.93 -11.05 -3.90
C MET A 126 4.37 -12.11 -4.85
N PRO A 127 4.15 -13.36 -4.39
CA PRO A 127 3.47 -14.36 -5.20
C PRO A 127 2.02 -13.93 -5.48
N ALA A 128 1.60 -14.08 -6.73
CA ALA A 128 0.28 -13.71 -7.17
C ALA A 128 -0.32 -14.77 -8.10
N VAL A 129 -1.64 -14.87 -8.11
CA VAL A 129 -2.39 -15.81 -8.97
C VAL A 129 -3.60 -15.11 -9.56
N LEU A 130 -3.66 -15.06 -10.88
CA LEU A 130 -4.87 -14.68 -11.61
C LEU A 130 -5.75 -15.91 -11.81
N VAL A 131 -6.96 -15.84 -11.30
CA VAL A 131 -7.99 -16.88 -11.41
C VAL A 131 -9.05 -16.41 -12.38
N SER A 132 -9.08 -16.99 -13.58
CA SER A 132 -10.12 -16.71 -14.56
C SER A 132 -11.28 -17.70 -14.39
N MET A 133 -12.47 -17.15 -14.09
CA MET A 133 -13.67 -17.92 -13.82
C MET A 133 -14.50 -18.02 -15.11
N ASN A 134 -14.19 -19.01 -15.96
CA ASN A 134 -14.87 -19.20 -17.24
C ASN A 134 -16.40 -19.28 -17.08
N GLY A 135 -17.10 -18.38 -17.76
CA GLY A 135 -18.57 -18.33 -17.78
C GLY A 135 -19.21 -17.66 -16.56
N GLN A 136 -18.45 -17.11 -15.64
CA GLN A 136 -18.96 -16.33 -14.49
C GLN A 136 -18.93 -14.81 -14.73
N GLY A 137 -18.19 -14.34 -15.74
CA GLY A 137 -18.13 -12.92 -16.12
C GLY A 137 -17.16 -12.09 -15.27
N PHE A 138 -16.29 -12.72 -14.46
CA PHE A 138 -15.29 -12.03 -13.68
C PHE A 138 -14.03 -12.86 -13.45
N ASP A 139 -12.92 -12.17 -13.18
CA ASP A 139 -11.63 -12.72 -12.77
C ASP A 139 -11.26 -12.20 -11.37
N ILE A 140 -10.40 -12.94 -10.69
CA ILE A 140 -9.85 -12.56 -9.38
C ILE A 140 -8.33 -12.62 -9.46
N LEU A 141 -7.67 -11.52 -9.15
CA LEU A 141 -6.22 -11.47 -8.95
C LEU A 141 -5.92 -11.48 -7.45
N TRP A 142 -5.22 -12.50 -7.00
CA TRP A 142 -4.76 -12.67 -5.64
C TRP A 142 -3.29 -12.35 -5.52
N ILE A 143 -2.91 -11.64 -4.44
CA ILE A 143 -1.52 -11.30 -4.13
C ILE A 143 -1.30 -11.62 -2.66
N GLY A 144 -0.32 -12.48 -2.36
CA GLY A 144 0.04 -12.86 -0.99
C GLY A 144 1.29 -12.13 -0.53
N ASP A 145 1.24 -11.57 0.66
CA ASP A 145 2.41 -11.09 1.37
C ASP A 145 2.51 -11.80 2.73
N SER A 146 3.65 -11.74 3.39
CA SER A 146 4.07 -12.43 4.62
C SER A 146 3.06 -12.50 5.78
N GLY A 147 1.79 -12.66 5.49
CA GLY A 147 0.67 -12.78 6.42
C GLY A 147 -0.60 -12.08 5.96
N ASP A 148 -0.50 -11.12 5.05
CA ASP A 148 -1.65 -10.45 4.45
C ASP A 148 -1.96 -11.03 3.07
N LEU A 149 -3.23 -10.97 2.68
CA LEU A 149 -3.71 -11.40 1.38
C LEU A 149 -4.52 -10.29 0.76
N TYR A 150 -4.15 -9.88 -0.44
CA TYR A 150 -4.83 -8.85 -1.21
C TYR A 150 -5.54 -9.49 -2.39
N PHE A 151 -6.71 -9.01 -2.75
CA PHE A 151 -7.33 -9.43 -3.98
C PHE A 151 -8.03 -8.29 -4.71
N PHE A 152 -8.09 -8.44 -6.03
CA PHE A 152 -8.82 -7.60 -6.94
C PHE A 152 -9.82 -8.47 -7.70
N LEU A 153 -11.10 -8.13 -7.61
CA LEU A 153 -12.19 -8.76 -8.33
C LEU A 153 -12.66 -7.80 -9.43
N PHE A 154 -12.68 -8.24 -10.68
CA PHE A 154 -13.04 -7.41 -11.83
C PHE A 154 -13.70 -8.21 -12.95
N PRO A 155 -14.54 -7.56 -13.81
CA PRO A 155 -15.12 -8.18 -14.98
C PRO A 155 -14.05 -8.74 -15.94
N ASN A 156 -14.36 -9.83 -16.63
CA ASN A 156 -13.44 -10.50 -17.55
C ASN A 156 -13.95 -10.55 -19.00
N ASP A 157 -14.89 -9.69 -19.33
CA ASP A 157 -15.47 -9.53 -20.67
C ASP A 157 -14.61 -8.64 -21.59
N ASP A 158 -13.57 -8.00 -21.05
CA ASP A 158 -12.62 -7.13 -21.76
C ASP A 158 -11.17 -7.46 -21.40
N ASP A 159 -10.41 -7.98 -22.36
CA ASP A 159 -8.97 -8.28 -22.18
C ASP A 159 -8.15 -7.03 -21.83
N ALA A 160 -8.58 -5.83 -22.27
CA ALA A 160 -7.90 -4.59 -21.93
C ALA A 160 -8.05 -4.26 -20.44
N LEU A 161 -9.23 -4.45 -19.86
CA LEU A 161 -9.45 -4.28 -18.43
C LEU A 161 -8.61 -5.26 -17.60
N VAL A 162 -8.48 -6.51 -18.04
CA VAL A 162 -7.62 -7.49 -17.36
C VAL A 162 -6.17 -6.99 -17.29
N GLN A 163 -5.63 -6.43 -18.39
CA GLN A 163 -4.28 -5.87 -18.41
C GLN A 163 -4.17 -4.61 -17.56
N GLN A 164 -5.16 -3.74 -17.55
CA GLN A 164 -5.20 -2.57 -16.67
C GLN A 164 -5.22 -2.99 -15.18
N MET A 165 -6.00 -4.02 -14.82
CA MET A 165 -6.04 -4.52 -13.45
C MET A 165 -4.72 -5.14 -13.00
N ILE A 166 -3.99 -5.80 -13.89
CA ILE A 166 -2.63 -6.27 -13.60
C ILE A 166 -1.70 -5.07 -13.36
N ALA A 167 -1.79 -4.01 -14.17
CA ALA A 167 -1.00 -2.80 -13.99
C ALA A 167 -1.36 -2.07 -12.67
N VAL A 168 -2.65 -1.97 -12.34
CA VAL A 168 -3.12 -1.44 -11.05
C VAL A 168 -2.55 -2.26 -9.89
N ALA A 169 -2.60 -3.59 -9.98
CA ALA A 169 -2.04 -4.47 -8.96
C ALA A 169 -0.52 -4.35 -8.84
N GLN A 170 0.19 -4.09 -9.94
CA GLN A 170 1.65 -3.82 -9.94
C GLN A 170 2.02 -2.53 -9.20
N SER A 171 1.09 -1.61 -9.03
CA SER A 171 1.28 -0.40 -8.22
C SER A 171 1.01 -0.63 -6.73
N LEU A 172 0.58 -1.84 -6.31
CA LEU A 172 0.33 -2.17 -4.91
C LEU A 172 1.61 -2.00 -4.09
N CYS A 173 1.56 -1.07 -3.17
CA CYS A 173 2.61 -0.79 -2.20
C CYS A 173 2.12 -1.21 -0.83
N VAL A 174 2.84 -2.11 -0.18
CA VAL A 174 2.53 -2.61 1.16
C VAL A 174 3.55 -2.07 2.13
N PHE A 175 3.07 -1.39 3.18
CA PHE A 175 3.92 -0.80 4.21
C PHE A 175 4.14 -1.80 5.34
N HIS A 176 5.32 -1.74 5.97
CA HIS A 176 5.65 -2.55 7.15
C HIS A 176 5.48 -4.07 6.95
N ARG A 177 6.01 -4.60 5.86
CA ARG A 177 6.01 -6.04 5.60
C ARG A 177 6.65 -6.80 6.76
N LYS A 178 5.99 -7.84 7.24
CA LYS A 178 6.56 -8.72 8.26
C LYS A 178 7.82 -9.42 7.71
N GLY A 179 8.98 -9.15 8.33
CA GLY A 179 10.26 -9.72 7.89
C GLY A 179 11.01 -8.88 6.85
N GLU A 180 10.50 -7.69 6.52
CA GLU A 180 11.23 -6.74 5.69
C GLU A 180 12.58 -6.41 6.31
N GLN A 181 13.62 -6.42 5.48
CA GLN A 181 14.97 -6.13 5.95
C GLN A 181 15.29 -4.65 5.83
N VAL A 182 15.89 -4.10 6.88
CA VAL A 182 16.42 -2.73 6.84
C VAL A 182 17.39 -2.54 5.67
N ASN A 183 17.44 -1.35 5.14
CA ASN A 183 18.40 -1.01 4.09
C ASN A 183 19.84 -1.21 4.58
N PRO A 184 20.74 -1.69 3.73
CA PRO A 184 22.15 -1.80 4.10
C PRO A 184 22.76 -0.39 4.34
N ALA A 185 23.75 -0.31 5.22
CA ALA A 185 24.44 0.95 5.52
C ALA A 185 25.01 1.65 4.26
N SER A 186 25.34 0.87 3.22
CA SER A 186 25.84 1.40 1.94
C SER A 186 24.83 2.23 1.15
N ASP A 187 23.55 2.19 1.51
CA ASP A 187 22.50 2.99 0.88
C ASP A 187 22.45 4.43 1.45
N PHE A 188 23.30 4.74 2.44
CA PHE A 188 23.31 6.03 3.11
C PHE A 188 24.69 6.63 3.19
N ASP A 189 24.82 7.91 2.86
CA ASP A 189 25.95 8.71 3.30
C ASP A 189 25.68 9.18 4.73
N CYS A 190 26.69 9.09 5.58
CA CYS A 190 26.53 9.44 6.99
C CYS A 190 27.80 10.04 7.60
N THR A 191 27.63 10.76 8.70
CA THR A 191 28.71 11.22 9.57
C THR A 191 28.56 10.59 10.95
N ALA A 192 29.66 10.24 11.59
CA ALA A 192 29.67 9.68 12.94
C ALA A 192 30.44 10.61 13.87
N GLU A 193 29.77 11.09 14.90
CA GLU A 193 30.38 11.96 15.94
C GLU A 193 29.91 11.51 17.33
N ASN A 194 30.83 11.47 18.28
CA ASN A 194 30.56 11.12 19.69
C ASN A 194 29.89 9.74 19.89
N GLY A 195 30.01 8.82 18.94
CA GLY A 195 29.39 7.51 19.02
C GLY A 195 27.94 7.46 18.50
N GLU A 196 27.51 8.49 17.80
CA GLU A 196 26.19 8.62 17.17
C GLU A 196 26.34 8.87 15.67
N VAL A 197 25.38 8.40 14.88
CA VAL A 197 25.34 8.54 13.42
C VAL A 197 24.25 9.51 13.00
N THR A 198 24.63 10.44 12.12
CA THR A 198 23.70 11.28 11.37
C THR A 198 23.72 10.85 9.90
N ILE A 199 22.56 10.47 9.35
CA ILE A 199 22.41 10.24 7.92
C ILE A 199 22.37 11.59 7.21
N THR A 200 23.29 11.79 6.26
CA THR A 200 23.42 13.05 5.50
C THR A 200 22.78 12.98 4.12
N ASP A 201 22.69 11.79 3.53
CA ASP A 201 22.04 11.60 2.24
C ASP A 201 21.59 10.14 2.05
N TYR A 202 20.44 9.93 1.39
CA TYR A 202 20.05 8.63 0.88
C TYR A 202 20.57 8.45 -0.54
N THR A 203 21.43 7.45 -0.75
CA THR A 203 22.11 7.16 -2.02
C THR A 203 21.68 5.81 -2.61
N GLY A 204 20.80 5.09 -1.92
CA GLY A 204 20.23 3.81 -2.38
C GLY A 204 19.29 3.97 -3.58
N THR A 205 18.86 2.82 -4.10
CA THR A 205 17.95 2.75 -5.25
C THR A 205 16.58 2.16 -4.91
N ARG A 206 16.37 1.77 -3.65
CA ARG A 206 15.09 1.22 -3.20
C ARG A 206 14.07 2.33 -3.02
N GLU A 207 12.88 2.10 -3.48
CA GLU A 207 11.76 3.03 -3.25
C GLU A 207 11.14 2.86 -1.85
N HIS A 208 11.29 1.67 -1.25
CA HIS A 208 10.94 1.38 0.14
C HIS A 208 12.17 1.45 1.01
N VAL A 209 12.21 2.39 1.93
CA VAL A 209 13.39 2.64 2.77
C VAL A 209 13.08 2.39 4.23
N LEU A 210 13.68 1.34 4.78
CA LEU A 210 13.75 1.09 6.21
C LEU A 210 15.11 1.50 6.72
N ILE A 211 15.19 2.63 7.38
CA ILE A 211 16.43 3.15 7.93
C ILE A 211 16.91 2.23 9.06
N PRO A 212 18.15 1.72 9.02
CA PRO A 212 18.67 0.88 10.10
C PRO A 212 18.81 1.70 11.40
N PRO A 213 18.46 1.13 12.56
CA PRO A 213 18.60 1.82 13.84
C PRO A 213 20.07 2.04 14.25
N GLU A 214 20.98 1.27 13.64
CA GLU A 214 22.44 1.33 13.89
C GLU A 214 23.22 1.17 12.58
N ILE A 215 24.29 1.92 12.42
CA ILE A 215 25.27 1.78 11.35
C ILE A 215 26.65 1.60 12.01
N ASP A 216 27.38 0.55 11.62
CA ASP A 216 28.70 0.19 12.18
C ASP A 216 28.70 0.08 13.72
N GLY A 217 27.58 -0.37 14.30
CA GLY A 217 27.41 -0.54 15.75
C GLY A 217 27.20 0.77 16.52
N GLN A 218 26.90 1.87 15.82
CA GLN A 218 26.56 3.16 16.42
C GLN A 218 25.12 3.52 16.10
N PRO A 219 24.31 4.02 17.05
CA PRO A 219 22.92 4.35 16.81
C PRO A 219 22.78 5.50 15.80
N VAL A 220 21.79 5.38 14.92
CA VAL A 220 21.35 6.46 14.04
C VAL A 220 20.43 7.36 14.84
N THR A 221 20.86 8.58 15.15
CA THR A 221 20.14 9.51 16.03
C THR A 221 19.60 10.75 15.31
N ALA A 222 20.07 11.01 14.09
CA ALA A 222 19.62 12.17 13.33
C ALA A 222 19.59 11.93 11.82
N LEU A 223 18.68 12.64 11.14
CA LEU A 223 18.69 12.86 9.71
C LEU A 223 19.08 14.33 9.44
N ALA A 224 20.06 14.56 8.59
CA ALA A 224 20.53 15.90 8.26
C ALA A 224 19.54 16.70 7.40
N ASP A 225 19.83 17.98 7.21
CA ASP A 225 19.15 18.81 6.24
C ASP A 225 19.20 18.15 4.85
N LYS A 226 18.03 17.97 4.22
CA LYS A 226 17.87 17.41 2.88
C LYS A 226 18.29 15.94 2.71
N ALA A 227 18.41 15.15 3.75
CA ALA A 227 18.85 13.75 3.66
C ALA A 227 18.00 12.90 2.69
N PHE A 228 16.73 13.22 2.52
CA PHE A 228 15.79 12.58 1.59
C PHE A 228 15.16 13.57 0.60
N TYR A 229 15.81 14.71 0.35
CA TYR A 229 15.28 15.74 -0.55
C TYR A 229 15.20 15.24 -1.99
N GLU A 230 14.00 15.23 -2.59
CA GLU A 230 13.75 14.78 -3.98
C GLU A 230 14.32 13.39 -4.32
N LYS A 231 14.29 12.43 -3.38
CA LYS A 231 14.87 11.09 -3.58
C LYS A 231 13.95 10.11 -4.32
N HIS A 232 12.69 10.49 -4.58
CA HIS A 232 11.72 9.66 -5.28
C HIS A 232 11.46 8.32 -4.57
N VAL A 233 11.45 8.33 -3.24
CA VAL A 233 11.10 7.17 -2.42
C VAL A 233 9.58 7.11 -2.21
N THR A 234 9.04 5.91 -2.16
CA THR A 234 7.59 5.69 -1.95
C THR A 234 7.25 5.59 -0.47
N THR A 235 8.09 4.92 0.31
CA THR A 235 7.89 4.79 1.75
C THR A 235 9.20 4.97 2.50
N VAL A 236 9.14 5.60 3.68
CA VAL A 236 10.27 5.71 4.60
C VAL A 236 9.82 5.37 6.02
N VAL A 237 10.55 4.46 6.65
CA VAL A 237 10.42 4.16 8.08
C VAL A 237 11.66 4.67 8.80
N VAL A 238 11.46 5.67 9.64
CA VAL A 238 12.52 6.25 10.49
C VAL A 238 12.53 5.52 11.83
N PRO A 239 13.66 4.95 12.28
CA PRO A 239 13.72 4.16 13.51
C PRO A 239 13.57 5.03 14.77
N ASP A 240 13.08 4.42 15.86
CA ASP A 240 12.86 5.10 17.15
C ASP A 240 14.11 5.71 17.76
N SER A 241 15.31 5.32 17.32
CA SER A 241 16.57 5.90 17.75
C SER A 241 16.79 7.34 17.26
N VAL A 242 16.06 7.76 16.21
CA VAL A 242 16.17 9.10 15.65
C VAL A 242 15.36 10.09 16.49
N THR A 243 16.04 11.13 16.97
CA THR A 243 15.44 12.19 17.79
C THR A 243 15.40 13.55 17.09
N GLU A 244 16.14 13.69 15.98
CA GLU A 244 16.22 14.93 15.22
C GLU A 244 16.15 14.67 13.71
N ILE A 245 15.40 15.50 13.00
CA ILE A 245 15.40 15.57 11.53
C ILE A 245 15.73 16.98 11.08
N GLY A 246 16.39 17.13 9.94
CA GLY A 246 16.85 18.40 9.41
C GLY A 246 15.79 19.17 8.62
N ASN A 247 16.13 20.40 8.25
CA ASN A 247 15.29 21.21 7.36
C ASN A 247 15.19 20.56 5.98
N LEU A 248 14.03 20.67 5.33
CA LEU A 248 13.84 20.13 3.99
C LEU A 248 14.11 18.60 3.89
N CYS A 249 14.12 17.87 5.00
CA CYS A 249 14.62 16.49 5.04
C CYS A 249 13.94 15.60 3.98
N PHE A 250 12.62 15.64 3.85
CA PHE A 250 11.82 14.88 2.87
C PHE A 250 11.17 15.78 1.82
N SER A 251 11.50 17.07 1.77
CA SER A 251 10.84 18.05 0.91
C SER A 251 10.98 17.69 -0.58
N GLY A 252 9.92 17.95 -1.34
CA GLY A 252 9.89 17.77 -2.80
C GLY A 252 9.82 16.31 -3.25
N ASP A 253 9.66 15.36 -2.33
CA ASP A 253 9.48 13.96 -2.72
C ASP A 253 8.01 13.71 -3.12
N ASN A 254 7.76 13.87 -4.42
CA ASN A 254 6.44 13.71 -5.01
C ASN A 254 5.98 12.26 -5.11
N TYR A 255 6.83 11.32 -4.75
CA TYR A 255 6.52 9.88 -4.75
C TYR A 255 6.27 9.35 -3.34
N LEU A 256 6.63 10.10 -2.32
CA LEU A 256 6.46 9.69 -0.93
C LEU A 256 4.98 9.58 -0.57
N VAL A 257 4.53 8.39 -0.24
CA VAL A 257 3.14 8.04 0.07
C VAL A 257 2.98 7.73 1.54
N SER A 258 3.96 7.06 2.16
CA SER A 258 3.95 6.71 3.57
C SER A 258 5.25 7.12 4.25
N LEU A 259 5.12 7.73 5.42
CA LEU A 259 6.24 8.12 6.26
C LEU A 259 5.94 7.79 7.72
N THR A 260 6.74 6.94 8.31
CA THR A 260 6.70 6.68 9.76
C THR A 260 7.82 7.45 10.43
N LEU A 261 7.47 8.33 11.36
CA LEU A 261 8.40 9.07 12.21
C LEU A 261 8.38 8.53 13.64
N PRO A 262 9.50 8.64 14.38
CA PRO A 262 9.55 8.22 15.78
C PRO A 262 8.57 9.00 16.66
N ASP A 263 7.89 8.33 17.59
CA ASP A 263 6.95 8.97 18.52
C ASP A 263 7.61 10.04 19.41
N GLU A 264 8.89 9.90 19.72
CA GLU A 264 9.67 10.83 20.58
C GLU A 264 10.14 12.09 19.82
N LEU A 265 9.92 12.19 18.51
CA LEU A 265 10.33 13.36 17.72
C LEU A 265 9.59 14.60 18.20
N ALA A 266 10.35 15.59 18.70
CA ALA A 266 9.78 16.78 19.36
C ALA A 266 9.44 17.93 18.40
N GLU A 267 10.03 17.98 17.23
CA GLU A 267 9.86 19.06 16.26
C GLU A 267 9.85 18.54 14.82
N LEU A 268 8.93 19.07 14.01
CA LEU A 268 9.02 19.08 12.55
C LEU A 268 9.71 20.38 12.13
N PRO A 269 10.94 20.35 11.63
CA PRO A 269 11.67 21.56 11.27
C PRO A 269 11.15 22.21 10.00
N PRO A 270 11.66 23.42 9.65
CA PRO A 270 11.17 24.15 8.49
C PRO A 270 11.21 23.33 7.20
N ALA A 271 10.06 23.32 6.50
CA ALA A 271 9.87 22.66 5.21
C ALA A 271 10.23 21.17 5.18
N SER A 272 10.27 20.49 6.32
CA SER A 272 10.73 19.10 6.40
C SER A 272 9.92 18.12 5.53
N LEU A 273 8.66 18.41 5.29
CA LEU A 273 7.72 17.64 4.46
C LEU A 273 7.03 18.55 3.41
N GLU A 274 7.64 19.66 3.03
CA GLU A 274 7.06 20.58 2.05
C GLU A 274 6.96 19.89 0.67
N SER A 275 5.81 20.02 0.01
CA SER A 275 5.57 19.48 -1.34
C SER A 275 5.67 17.96 -1.47
N CYS A 276 5.32 17.21 -0.43
CA CYS A 276 5.10 15.76 -0.51
C CYS A 276 3.65 15.49 -0.92
N PHE A 277 3.30 15.78 -2.18
CA PHE A 277 1.90 15.81 -2.66
C PHE A 277 1.15 14.49 -2.54
N ARG A 278 1.84 13.36 -2.42
CA ARG A 278 1.24 12.03 -2.36
C ARG A 278 1.31 11.39 -0.98
N LEU A 279 1.81 12.10 0.02
CA LEU A 279 1.92 11.59 1.39
C LEU A 279 0.52 11.39 1.98
N MET A 280 0.02 10.17 2.09
CA MET A 280 -1.33 9.81 2.54
C MET A 280 -1.33 9.05 3.86
N ASP A 281 -0.32 8.25 4.11
CA ASP A 281 -0.13 7.47 5.32
C ASP A 281 0.94 8.14 6.18
N PHE A 282 0.49 9.06 7.04
CA PHE A 282 1.37 9.85 7.90
C PHE A 282 0.66 10.27 9.19
N ASP A 283 1.14 9.74 10.29
CA ASP A 283 0.72 10.15 11.62
C ASP A 283 1.74 11.12 12.24
N LEU A 284 1.23 12.16 12.88
CA LEU A 284 2.10 13.06 13.64
C LEU A 284 2.67 12.34 14.87
N PRO A 285 4.00 12.47 15.14
CA PRO A 285 4.61 11.91 16.34
C PRO A 285 3.88 12.29 17.63
N GLN A 286 3.67 11.36 18.54
CA GLN A 286 2.95 11.61 19.80
C GLN A 286 3.67 12.63 20.69
N GLY A 287 5.01 12.64 20.66
CA GLY A 287 5.86 13.56 21.39
C GLY A 287 6.02 14.95 20.78
N LEU A 288 5.37 15.20 19.63
CA LEU A 288 5.55 16.43 18.88
C LEU A 288 5.10 17.67 19.67
N LYS A 289 6.00 18.66 19.78
CA LYS A 289 5.75 19.91 20.49
C LYS A 289 5.78 21.13 19.59
N LYS A 290 6.36 21.01 18.40
CA LYS A 290 6.54 22.14 17.49
C LYS A 290 6.49 21.69 16.03
N ILE A 291 5.73 22.45 15.24
CA ILE A 291 5.75 22.39 13.78
C ILE A 291 6.26 23.74 13.28
N SER A 292 7.39 23.75 12.60
CA SER A 292 8.05 24.96 12.12
C SER A 292 7.54 25.41 10.75
N GLY A 293 7.92 26.59 10.32
CA GLY A 293 7.37 27.20 9.11
C GLY A 293 7.48 26.33 7.87
N SER A 294 6.39 26.20 7.14
CA SER A 294 6.25 25.42 5.91
C SER A 294 6.48 23.90 6.06
N ALA A 295 6.58 23.35 7.29
CA ALA A 295 6.91 21.95 7.49
C ALA A 295 5.97 20.97 6.76
N LEU A 296 4.69 21.32 6.63
CA LEU A 296 3.65 20.54 5.95
C LEU A 296 3.02 21.30 4.77
N GLN A 297 3.70 22.33 4.24
CA GLN A 297 3.14 23.17 3.20
C GLN A 297 3.05 22.40 1.87
N TYR A 298 1.98 22.67 1.10
CA TYR A 298 1.70 22.03 -0.19
C TYR A 298 1.50 20.52 -0.13
N ASN A 299 1.04 19.98 1.00
CA ASN A 299 0.51 18.62 1.08
C ASN A 299 -1.01 18.72 0.98
N TYR A 300 -1.60 17.99 0.05
CA TYR A 300 -3.02 18.07 -0.26
C TYR A 300 -3.70 16.75 0.16
N TYR A 301 -4.29 16.74 1.35
CA TYR A 301 -5.14 15.62 1.82
C TYR A 301 -6.59 16.08 1.91
#